data_7c5e277f683efc7e77c63abf21aeea6c
#
_entry.id   7c5e277f683efc7e77c63abf21aeea6c
#
_cell.length_a   1.000
_cell.length_b   1.000
_cell.length_c   1.000
_cell.angle_alpha   90.00
_cell.angle_beta   90.00
_cell.angle_gamma   90.00
#
_symmetry.space_group_name_H-M   'P 1'
#
loop_
_entity.id
_entity.type
_entity.pdbx_description
1 polymer ?
#
loop_
_entity_poly.entity_id
_entity_poly.type
_entity_poly.pdbx_seq_one_letter_code
_entity_poly.pdbx_strand_id
1 'polypeptide(L)'
;MVRPIPRRLLIHNVTYEEYSGNSGWGETYLPPVTLENVLVQPVSNISRSNIAEEKRYKAILFFDMTHSTPKVTFKEKSRVTFNGETMTVQKVNTLYALSTTPHHIEVELV
;
A
#
# COMPACT_ATOMS: atom_id res chain seq x y z
N MET A 1 1.08 -6.92 24.54
CA MET A 1 0.34 -6.18 23.52
C MET A 1 1.31 -5.54 22.55
N VAL A 2 1.04 -5.70 21.29
CA VAL A 2 1.92 -5.14 20.26
C VAL A 2 1.46 -3.71 19.94
N ARG A 3 2.41 -2.79 19.94
CA ARG A 3 2.07 -1.40 19.67
C ARG A 3 1.87 -1.17 18.18
N PRO A 4 1.01 -0.21 17.81
CA PRO A 4 0.90 0.16 16.40
C PRO A 4 2.21 0.78 15.91
N ILE A 5 2.34 0.92 14.61
CA ILE A 5 3.47 1.61 14.03
C ILE A 5 3.47 3.03 14.59
N PRO A 6 4.60 3.52 15.11
CA PRO A 6 4.60 4.86 15.68
C PRO A 6 4.18 5.90 14.64
N ARG A 7 3.25 6.76 15.06
CA ARG A 7 2.72 7.75 14.14
C ARG A 7 3.79 8.64 13.55
N ARG A 8 4.86 8.89 14.28
CA ARG A 8 5.93 9.73 13.78
C ARG A 8 6.65 9.16 12.57
N LEU A 9 6.47 7.85 12.31
CA LEU A 9 7.04 7.22 11.13
C LEU A 9 6.09 7.25 9.95
N LEU A 10 4.83 7.55 10.18
CA LEU A 10 3.81 7.53 9.14
C LEU A 10 3.68 8.95 8.58
N ILE A 11 4.66 9.33 7.79
CA ILE A 11 4.85 10.72 7.40
C ILE A 11 4.30 11.07 6.02
N HIS A 12 3.70 10.13 5.35
CA HIS A 12 3.29 10.36 3.96
C HIS A 12 1.77 10.34 3.82
N ASN A 13 1.31 11.00 2.77
CA ASN A 13 -0.07 10.90 2.31
C ASN A 13 -0.02 10.44 0.86
N VAL A 14 -0.97 9.61 0.47
CA VAL A 14 -1.03 9.11 -0.91
C VAL A 14 -2.47 9.17 -1.40
N THR A 15 -2.65 9.07 -2.70
CA THR A 15 -3.98 8.97 -3.30
C THR A 15 -4.18 7.52 -3.74
N TYR A 16 -5.29 6.95 -3.33
CA TYR A 16 -5.61 5.56 -3.64
C TYR A 16 -6.87 5.51 -4.51
N GLU A 17 -6.78 4.77 -5.61
CA GLU A 17 -7.91 4.57 -6.51
C GLU A 17 -8.14 3.07 -6.61
N GLU A 18 -9.24 2.59 -6.04
CA GLU A 18 -9.50 1.17 -6.00
C GLU A 18 -9.90 0.65 -7.38
N TYR A 19 -9.31 -0.47 -7.77
CA TYR A 19 -9.63 -1.10 -9.04
C TYR A 19 -11.07 -1.60 -9.01
N SER A 20 -11.82 -1.25 -10.05
CA SER A 20 -13.24 -1.53 -10.07
C SER A 20 -13.61 -2.54 -11.15
N GLY A 21 -12.66 -3.03 -11.90
CA GLY A 21 -12.92 -4.04 -12.92
C GLY A 21 -12.58 -3.55 -14.30
N ASN A 22 -12.80 -4.41 -15.29
CA ASN A 22 -12.50 -4.10 -16.67
C ASN A 22 -13.82 -4.02 -17.44
N SER A 23 -14.10 -2.86 -18.02
CA SER A 23 -15.27 -2.69 -18.85
C SER A 23 -14.83 -2.77 -20.30
N GLY A 24 -15.78 -2.62 -21.22
CA GLY A 24 -15.44 -2.60 -22.63
C GLY A 24 -14.56 -1.43 -23.02
N TRP A 25 -14.38 -0.48 -22.12
CA TRP A 25 -13.57 0.70 -22.36
C TRP A 25 -12.23 0.64 -21.66
N GLY A 26 -11.88 -0.50 -21.06
CA GLY A 26 -10.65 -0.66 -20.34
C GLY A 26 -10.88 -0.76 -18.84
N GLU A 27 -9.80 -0.61 -18.08
CA GLU A 27 -9.86 -0.75 -16.63
C GLU A 27 -10.51 0.47 -16.00
N THR A 28 -11.29 0.23 -14.96
CA THR A 28 -11.99 1.32 -14.28
C THR A 28 -11.60 1.32 -12.81
N TYR A 29 -11.73 2.50 -12.19
CA TYR A 29 -11.33 2.72 -10.81
C TYR A 29 -12.40 3.52 -10.09
N LEU A 30 -12.53 3.29 -8.79
CA LEU A 30 -13.42 4.10 -7.98
C LEU A 30 -12.81 5.48 -7.77
N PRO A 31 -13.61 6.45 -7.29
CA PRO A 31 -13.09 7.79 -7.07
C PRO A 31 -11.89 7.79 -6.14
N PRO A 32 -10.93 8.68 -6.35
CA PRO A 32 -9.72 8.71 -5.53
C PRO A 32 -10.00 9.06 -4.08
N VAL A 33 -9.23 8.45 -3.19
CA VAL A 33 -9.32 8.70 -1.76
C VAL A 33 -7.92 9.03 -1.28
N THR A 34 -7.80 10.08 -0.49
CA THR A 34 -6.51 10.43 0.11
C THR A 34 -6.31 9.64 1.38
N LEU A 35 -5.23 8.89 1.46
CA LEU A 35 -4.87 8.15 2.66
C LEU A 35 -3.83 8.95 3.41
N GLU A 36 -4.05 9.15 4.70
CA GLU A 36 -3.17 9.94 5.53
C GLU A 36 -2.48 9.08 6.57
N ASN A 37 -1.32 9.52 7.00
CA ASN A 37 -0.52 8.85 8.02
C ASN A 37 -0.14 7.44 7.55
N VAL A 38 0.50 7.38 6.41
CA VAL A 38 1.04 6.14 5.86
C VAL A 38 2.54 6.34 5.64
N LEU A 39 3.24 5.27 5.32
CA LEU A 39 4.64 5.33 5.00
C LEU A 39 4.86 4.63 3.66
N VAL A 40 5.49 5.33 2.73
CA VAL A 40 5.89 4.74 1.45
C VAL A 40 7.39 4.61 1.47
N GLN A 41 7.87 3.37 1.37
CA GLN A 41 9.29 3.12 1.43
C GLN A 41 9.79 2.53 0.13
N PRO A 42 10.66 3.25 -0.58
CA PRO A 42 11.23 2.72 -1.82
C PRO A 42 12.14 1.54 -1.52
N VAL A 43 12.17 0.59 -2.46
CA VAL A 43 13.01 -0.58 -2.26
C VAL A 43 14.17 -0.62 -3.24
N SER A 44 14.58 0.53 -3.71
CA SER A 44 15.53 0.62 -4.79
C SER A 44 16.84 -0.08 -4.51
N ASN A 45 17.26 -0.13 -3.28
CA ASN A 45 18.55 -0.71 -2.98
C ASN A 45 18.48 -2.02 -2.28
N ILE A 46 17.32 -2.49 -1.94
CA ILE A 46 17.24 -3.65 -1.14
C ILE A 46 17.42 -4.87 -1.91
N SER A 47 17.08 -4.86 -3.10
CA SER A 47 16.88 -6.07 -3.73
C SER A 47 17.87 -6.42 -4.70
N ARG A 48 19.03 -6.43 -4.30
CA ARG A 48 20.05 -6.95 -5.11
C ARG A 48 20.02 -8.42 -5.16
N SER A 49 19.28 -9.05 -4.30
CA SER A 49 19.26 -10.47 -4.24
C SER A 49 18.35 -11.03 -5.31
N ASN A 50 18.29 -12.31 -5.37
CA ASN A 50 17.44 -13.03 -6.28
C ASN A 50 15.98 -12.75 -6.03
N ILE A 51 15.65 -12.27 -4.86
CA ILE A 51 14.27 -11.97 -4.57
C ILE A 51 13.74 -10.91 -5.50
N ALA A 52 14.57 -9.98 -5.87
CA ALA A 52 14.17 -8.88 -6.72
C ALA A 52 13.69 -9.34 -8.07
N GLU A 53 14.18 -10.44 -8.52
CA GLU A 53 13.79 -10.94 -9.82
C GLU A 53 12.36 -11.42 -9.85
N GLU A 54 11.89 -11.89 -8.73
CA GLU A 54 10.54 -12.38 -8.68
C GLU A 54 9.55 -11.32 -8.27
N LYS A 55 9.99 -10.38 -7.45
CA LYS A 55 9.04 -9.44 -6.88
C LYS A 55 9.26 -8.04 -7.32
N ARG A 56 9.76 -7.72 -8.22
CA ARG A 56 9.96 -6.45 -8.90
C ARG A 56 9.10 -5.27 -8.48
N TYR A 57 8.95 -5.02 -7.21
CA TYR A 57 8.17 -3.88 -6.80
C TYR A 57 9.07 -2.68 -6.53
N LYS A 58 8.51 -1.48 -6.70
CA LYS A 58 9.23 -0.23 -6.52
C LYS A 58 9.22 0.26 -5.10
N ALA A 59 8.16 0.00 -4.38
CA ALA A 59 7.98 0.53 -3.04
C ALA A 59 7.02 -0.33 -2.26
N ILE A 60 7.05 -0.16 -0.94
CA ILE A 60 6.08 -0.78 -0.06
C ILE A 60 5.35 0.33 0.66
N LEU A 61 4.03 0.27 0.67
CA LEU A 61 3.19 1.18 1.41
C LEU A 61 2.79 0.52 2.72
N PHE A 62 3.07 1.18 3.83
CA PHE A 62 2.68 0.69 5.15
C PHE A 62 1.45 1.46 5.61
N PHE A 63 0.37 0.73 5.85
CA PHE A 63 -0.89 1.30 6.32
C PHE A 63 -1.17 0.73 7.70
N ASP A 64 -1.08 1.58 8.72
CA ASP A 64 -1.27 1.14 10.11
C ASP A 64 -2.74 1.16 10.46
N MET A 65 -3.24 0.08 11.06
CA MET A 65 -4.68 -0.01 11.32
C MET A 65 -5.15 0.91 12.43
N THR A 66 -4.21 1.47 13.20
CA THR A 66 -4.58 2.40 14.26
C THR A 66 -4.53 3.85 13.80
N HIS A 67 -3.47 4.21 13.09
CA HIS A 67 -3.21 5.62 12.79
C HIS A 67 -3.53 6.05 11.37
N SER A 68 -3.47 5.13 10.43
CA SER A 68 -3.71 5.51 9.03
C SER A 68 -5.21 5.62 8.77
N THR A 69 -5.60 6.62 7.97
CA THR A 69 -7.01 6.88 7.68
C THR A 69 -7.17 7.36 6.27
N PRO A 70 -8.34 7.19 5.68
CA PRO A 70 -9.45 6.36 6.15
C PRO A 70 -9.16 4.89 5.92
N LYS A 71 -9.93 4.03 6.55
CA LYS A 71 -9.78 2.60 6.34
C LYS A 71 -10.35 2.23 4.98
N VAL A 72 -9.53 1.57 4.18
CA VAL A 72 -9.94 1.15 2.85
C VAL A 72 -9.59 -0.32 2.67
N THR A 73 -10.19 -0.94 1.67
CA THR A 73 -9.83 -2.29 1.28
C THR A 73 -8.85 -2.17 0.13
N PHE A 74 -7.62 -2.63 0.34
CA PHE A 74 -6.64 -2.59 -0.73
C PHE A 74 -6.87 -3.78 -1.66
N LYS A 75 -6.93 -3.50 -2.95
CA LYS A 75 -7.14 -4.54 -3.96
C LYS A 75 -5.99 -4.51 -4.95
N GLU A 76 -5.60 -5.67 -5.41
CA GLU A 76 -4.61 -5.75 -6.47
C GLU A 76 -5.12 -5.05 -7.72
N LYS A 77 -4.21 -4.50 -8.50
CA LYS A 77 -4.45 -3.71 -9.70
C LYS A 77 -4.93 -2.30 -9.42
N SER A 78 -5.16 -1.94 -8.16
CA SER A 78 -5.52 -0.57 -7.80
C SER A 78 -4.31 0.34 -8.01
N ARG A 79 -4.55 1.65 -7.98
CA ARG A 79 -3.48 2.62 -8.19
C ARG A 79 -3.22 3.43 -6.95
N VAL A 80 -1.95 3.70 -6.70
CA VAL A 80 -1.51 4.56 -5.61
C VAL A 80 -0.62 5.64 -6.21
N THR A 81 -0.95 6.89 -5.96
CA THR A 81 -0.14 8.00 -6.43
C THR A 81 0.57 8.65 -5.25
N PHE A 82 1.88 8.75 -5.35
CA PHE A 82 2.71 9.35 -4.32
C PHE A 82 3.75 10.23 -4.98
N ASN A 83 3.81 11.49 -4.56
CA ASN A 83 4.77 12.45 -5.11
C ASN A 83 4.70 12.55 -6.63
N GLY A 84 3.48 12.49 -7.16
CA GLY A 84 3.29 12.62 -8.60
C GLY A 84 3.54 11.35 -9.39
N GLU A 85 3.92 10.28 -8.75
CA GLU A 85 4.15 9.01 -9.43
C GLU A 85 3.03 8.04 -9.11
N THR A 86 2.41 7.50 -10.16
CA THR A 86 1.33 6.53 -9.99
C THR A 86 1.90 5.13 -10.10
N MET A 87 1.62 4.33 -9.09
CA MET A 87 2.08 2.95 -9.02
C MET A 87 0.88 2.03 -8.91
N THR A 88 1.07 0.78 -9.23
CA THR A 88 -0.01 -0.22 -9.22
C THR A 88 0.19 -1.17 -8.05
N VAL A 89 -0.89 -1.51 -7.39
CA VAL A 89 -0.87 -2.47 -6.29
C VAL A 89 -0.66 -3.86 -6.86
N GLN A 90 0.45 -4.48 -6.49
CA GLN A 90 0.78 -5.81 -6.95
C GLN A 90 0.36 -6.88 -5.95
N LYS A 91 0.54 -6.61 -4.68
CA LYS A 91 0.24 -7.59 -3.65
C LYS A 91 -0.12 -6.89 -2.35
N VAL A 92 -1.04 -7.48 -1.61
CA VAL A 92 -1.49 -6.92 -0.33
C VAL A 92 -1.24 -7.96 0.75
N ASN A 93 -0.44 -7.60 1.74
CA ASN A 93 -0.12 -8.48 2.85
C ASN A 93 -0.70 -7.89 4.12
N THR A 94 -1.63 -8.61 4.72
CA THR A 94 -2.23 -8.20 5.99
C THR A 94 -1.48 -8.88 7.10
N LEU A 95 -0.94 -8.11 8.04
CA LEU A 95 -0.09 -8.63 9.09
C LEU A 95 -0.78 -8.53 10.44
N TYR A 96 -0.76 -9.64 11.15
CA TYR A 96 -1.43 -9.76 12.45
C TYR A 96 -0.36 -9.95 13.51
N ALA A 97 -0.17 -8.97 14.36
CA ALA A 97 0.86 -9.05 15.38
C ALA A 97 0.29 -9.66 16.63
N LEU A 98 0.31 -10.98 16.70
CA LEU A 98 -0.16 -11.74 17.86
C LEU A 98 -1.62 -11.44 18.22
N SER A 99 -2.44 -11.22 17.19
CA SER A 99 -3.83 -10.85 17.42
C SER A 99 -4.66 -11.35 16.25
N THR A 100 -5.96 -11.44 16.45
CA THR A 100 -6.87 -11.74 15.36
C THR A 100 -7.25 -10.50 14.59
N THR A 101 -6.88 -9.32 15.09
CA THR A 101 -7.13 -8.07 14.41
C THR A 101 -5.87 -7.66 13.66
N PRO A 102 -5.98 -7.20 12.43
CA PRO A 102 -4.79 -6.79 11.69
C PRO A 102 -4.04 -5.66 12.37
N HIS A 103 -2.72 -5.77 12.40
CA HIS A 103 -1.86 -4.73 12.95
C HIS A 103 -1.58 -3.67 11.89
N HIS A 104 -1.16 -4.11 10.72
CA HIS A 104 -0.94 -3.19 9.60
C HIS A 104 -1.02 -3.96 8.30
N ILE A 105 -1.05 -3.22 7.21
CA ILE A 105 -1.08 -3.79 5.88
C ILE A 105 0.13 -3.30 5.13
N GLU A 106 0.83 -4.20 4.45
CA GLU A 106 1.95 -3.85 3.57
C GLU A 106 1.51 -4.08 2.15
N VAL A 107 1.59 -3.04 1.34
CA VAL A 107 1.14 -3.08 -0.04
C VAL A 107 2.36 -2.95 -0.95
N GLU A 108 2.59 -3.95 -1.80
CA GLU A 108 3.69 -3.91 -2.75
C GLU A 108 3.27 -3.16 -3.99
N LEU A 109 4.03 -2.14 -4.35
CA LEU A 109 3.70 -1.24 -5.46
C LEU A 109 4.71 -1.41 -6.59
N VAL A 110 4.20 -1.49 -7.80
CA VAL A 110 5.06 -1.58 -9.00
C VAL A 110 4.84 -0.42 -9.95
#